data_68747cc35c51325430854b6cfcb64e08
#
_entry.id   68747cc35c51325430854b6cfcb64e08
#
_cell.length_a   1.000
_cell.length_b   1.000
_cell.length_c   1.000
_cell.angle_alpha   90.00
_cell.angle_beta   90.00
_cell.angle_gamma   90.00
#
_symmetry.space_group_name_H-M   'P 1'
#
loop_
_entity.id
_entity.type
_entity.pdbx_description
1 polymer ?
#
loop_
_entity_poly.entity_id
_entity_poly.type
_entity_poly.pdbx_seq_one_letter_code
_entity_poly.pdbx_strand_id
1 'polypeptide(L)'
;HEIHRKSKSVDDEFPDLKNVSKLSVYYPNFAQVVKDTLEVEGINIACVSGGFPSSQTFTEVKIAETAMALADGADEIDIVIPVGAFLSGDYETMCEEIMELKETCKEHHLKVILETGALKTASNIKKASILSMYSGADFIKTSTGKQQPAATPEAAYVMCQAIKEYYEQTGNKVGFKPAGGINTVNDALIYYTIVKEVLGKEWLSNELFRLGTSRLANLLLSEIKGEELKFF
;
A
#
# COMPACT_ATOMS: atom_id res chain seq x y z
N HIS A 1 9.59 18.36 -0.36
CA HIS A 1 10.96 18.88 -0.33
C HIS A 1 11.54 18.87 1.11
N GLU A 2 10.84 19.46 2.07
CA GLU A 2 11.28 19.54 3.47
C GLU A 2 11.25 18.20 4.21
N ILE A 3 10.28 17.33 3.89
CA ILE A 3 10.13 16.00 4.45
C ILE A 3 11.35 15.12 4.09
N HIS A 4 11.78 15.14 2.84
CA HIS A 4 12.89 14.30 2.37
C HIS A 4 14.25 14.77 2.88
N ARG A 5 14.43 16.08 3.03
CA ARG A 5 15.65 16.65 3.60
C ARG A 5 15.84 16.26 5.08
N LYS A 6 14.73 16.21 5.84
CA LYS A 6 14.75 15.78 7.25
C LYS A 6 14.89 14.27 7.39
N SER A 7 14.37 13.47 6.44
CA SER A 7 14.57 12.03 6.40
C SER A 7 16.07 11.66 6.33
N LYS A 8 16.86 12.37 5.54
CA LYS A 8 18.32 12.15 5.45
C LYS A 8 19.03 12.39 6.78
N SER A 9 18.62 13.42 7.52
CA SER A 9 19.20 13.71 8.85
C SER A 9 18.83 12.66 9.91
N VAL A 10 17.66 12.06 9.78
CA VAL A 10 17.20 10.97 10.65
C VAL A 10 17.95 9.67 10.34
N ASP A 11 18.18 9.36 9.08
CA ASP A 11 18.94 8.18 8.65
C ASP A 11 20.41 8.24 9.11
N ASP A 12 21.02 9.43 9.10
CA ASP A 12 22.40 9.65 9.57
C ASP A 12 22.51 9.48 11.10
N GLU A 13 21.47 9.86 11.84
CA GLU A 13 21.44 9.82 13.31
C GLU A 13 20.99 8.44 13.86
N PHE A 14 20.18 7.70 13.03
CA PHE A 14 19.62 6.39 13.40
C PHE A 14 19.76 5.40 12.23
N PRO A 15 20.93 4.82 12.03
CA PRO A 15 21.17 3.87 10.94
C PRO A 15 20.24 2.66 10.96
N ASP A 16 19.70 2.28 12.11
CA ASP A 16 18.74 1.19 12.27
C ASP A 16 17.33 1.55 11.82
N LEU A 17 17.04 2.86 11.62
CA LEU A 17 15.77 3.38 11.10
C LEU A 17 15.79 3.63 9.58
N LYS A 18 16.84 3.23 8.87
CA LYS A 18 16.97 3.37 7.39
C LYS A 18 15.79 2.82 6.60
N ASN A 19 14.93 2.09 7.25
CA ASN A 19 13.79 1.41 6.65
C ASN A 19 12.43 2.06 6.96
N VAL A 20 12.37 3.17 7.68
CA VAL A 20 11.10 3.76 8.15
C VAL A 20 10.33 4.50 7.04
N SER A 21 11.01 4.94 5.99
CA SER A 21 10.38 5.79 4.95
C SER A 21 10.85 5.43 3.55
N LYS A 22 10.48 4.25 3.07
CA LYS A 22 10.84 3.84 1.69
C LYS A 22 9.82 4.23 0.63
N LEU A 23 8.72 4.89 0.98
CA LEU A 23 7.65 5.11 0.03
C LEU A 23 6.91 6.42 0.30
N SER A 24 6.87 7.28 -0.72
CA SER A 24 5.96 8.42 -0.77
C SER A 24 4.90 8.19 -1.85
N VAL A 25 3.62 8.46 -1.55
CA VAL A 25 2.50 8.20 -2.47
C VAL A 25 1.97 9.49 -3.04
N TYR A 26 1.92 9.59 -4.37
CA TYR A 26 1.51 10.78 -5.12
C TYR A 26 0.46 10.44 -6.19
N TYR A 27 -0.21 11.46 -6.71
CA TYR A 27 -0.95 11.35 -7.97
C TYR A 27 0.02 11.24 -9.16
N PRO A 28 -0.36 10.54 -10.25
CA PRO A 28 0.57 10.22 -11.34
C PRO A 28 1.23 11.45 -11.97
N ASN A 29 0.49 12.54 -12.11
CA ASN A 29 0.99 13.80 -12.69
C ASN A 29 2.08 14.51 -11.86
N PHE A 30 2.41 14.02 -10.67
CA PHE A 30 3.48 14.53 -9.83
C PHE A 30 4.73 13.64 -9.82
N ALA A 31 4.70 12.46 -10.47
CA ALA A 31 5.81 11.51 -10.44
C ALA A 31 7.13 12.15 -10.88
N GLN A 32 7.15 12.80 -12.04
CA GLN A 32 8.34 13.46 -12.57
C GLN A 32 8.86 14.58 -11.63
N VAL A 33 7.98 15.42 -11.11
CA VAL A 33 8.37 16.50 -10.18
C VAL A 33 8.99 15.93 -8.91
N VAL A 34 8.41 14.85 -8.37
CA VAL A 34 8.96 14.19 -7.18
C VAL A 34 10.31 13.58 -7.47
N LYS A 35 10.45 12.87 -8.60
CA LYS A 35 11.71 12.29 -9.05
C LYS A 35 12.82 13.32 -9.15
N ASP A 36 12.53 14.46 -9.76
CA ASP A 36 13.51 15.54 -10.00
C ASP A 36 13.88 16.29 -8.72
N THR A 37 13.02 16.25 -7.69
CA THR A 37 13.23 16.98 -6.42
C THR A 37 13.64 16.10 -5.25
N LEU A 38 13.61 14.78 -5.42
CA LEU A 38 13.99 13.84 -4.38
C LEU A 38 15.52 13.83 -4.19
N GLU A 39 16.00 14.34 -3.06
CA GLU A 39 17.43 14.44 -2.73
C GLU A 39 17.95 13.20 -1.98
N VAL A 40 17.08 12.26 -1.61
CA VAL A 40 17.41 11.09 -0.76
C VAL A 40 17.34 9.81 -1.60
N GLU A 41 18.40 9.02 -1.56
CA GLU A 41 18.46 7.72 -2.21
C GLU A 41 17.69 6.65 -1.42
N GLY A 42 17.20 5.61 -2.11
CA GLY A 42 16.56 4.45 -1.50
C GLY A 42 15.11 4.67 -1.06
N ILE A 43 14.48 5.78 -1.47
CA ILE A 43 13.04 6.02 -1.30
C ILE A 43 12.34 5.80 -2.63
N ASN A 44 11.39 4.85 -2.65
CA ASN A 44 10.57 4.59 -3.84
C ASN A 44 9.46 5.62 -3.99
N ILE A 45 9.16 5.96 -5.22
CA ILE A 45 8.03 6.81 -5.58
C ILE A 45 6.86 5.91 -5.94
N ALA A 46 5.78 5.94 -5.15
CA ALA A 46 4.55 5.26 -5.50
C ALA A 46 3.54 6.25 -6.07
N CYS A 47 2.85 5.83 -7.12
CA CYS A 47 1.74 6.59 -7.66
C CYS A 47 0.43 5.82 -7.53
N VAL A 48 -0.65 6.53 -7.15
CA VAL A 48 -1.99 6.00 -7.33
C VAL A 48 -2.34 6.07 -8.81
N SER A 49 -3.06 5.08 -9.34
CA SER A 49 -3.42 5.01 -10.75
C SER A 49 -4.73 4.26 -10.95
N GLY A 50 -5.13 4.03 -12.17
CA GLY A 50 -6.30 3.24 -12.52
C GLY A 50 -7.62 3.92 -12.15
N GLY A 51 -7.71 5.24 -12.30
CA GLY A 51 -8.90 6.00 -11.96
C GLY A 51 -9.13 6.14 -10.45
N PHE A 52 -8.03 6.23 -9.69
CA PHE A 52 -8.08 6.42 -8.23
C PHE A 52 -8.91 7.67 -7.84
N PRO A 53 -9.80 7.61 -6.80
CA PRO A 53 -9.97 6.52 -5.84
C PRO A 53 -11.09 5.53 -6.18
N SER A 54 -11.85 5.73 -7.25
CA SER A 54 -13.09 5.00 -7.50
C SER A 54 -12.94 3.79 -8.43
N SER A 55 -11.85 3.73 -9.20
CA SER A 55 -11.65 2.73 -10.25
C SER A 55 -12.74 2.76 -11.37
N GLN A 56 -13.50 3.84 -11.48
CA GLN A 56 -14.62 3.96 -12.42
C GLN A 56 -14.20 4.67 -13.70
N THR A 57 -13.41 3.99 -14.51
CA THR A 57 -13.02 4.42 -15.86
C THR A 57 -12.74 3.20 -16.73
N PHE A 58 -12.50 3.39 -18.01
CA PHE A 58 -12.17 2.31 -18.94
C PHE A 58 -10.83 1.69 -18.63
N THR A 59 -10.70 0.39 -18.82
CA THR A 59 -9.45 -0.36 -18.54
C THR A 59 -8.29 0.18 -19.35
N GLU A 60 -8.50 0.54 -20.61
CA GLU A 60 -7.47 1.14 -21.47
C GLU A 60 -6.95 2.48 -20.92
N VAL A 61 -7.84 3.27 -20.29
CA VAL A 61 -7.42 4.52 -19.62
C VAL A 61 -6.60 4.23 -18.39
N LYS A 62 -6.95 3.21 -17.60
CA LYS A 62 -6.17 2.78 -16.43
C LYS A 62 -4.78 2.29 -16.82
N ILE A 63 -4.68 1.51 -17.90
CA ILE A 63 -3.41 1.04 -18.47
C ILE A 63 -2.56 2.22 -18.92
N ALA A 64 -3.15 3.16 -19.66
CA ALA A 64 -2.44 4.35 -20.13
C ALA A 64 -1.93 5.21 -18.96
N GLU A 65 -2.77 5.48 -17.96
CA GLU A 65 -2.39 6.23 -16.75
C GLU A 65 -1.24 5.55 -16.00
N THR A 66 -1.31 4.22 -15.85
CA THR A 66 -0.26 3.43 -15.19
C THR A 66 1.06 3.49 -15.97
N ALA A 67 1.01 3.29 -17.28
CA ALA A 67 2.20 3.37 -18.13
C ALA A 67 2.86 4.76 -18.10
N MET A 68 2.06 5.83 -18.11
CA MET A 68 2.54 7.20 -17.99
C MET A 68 3.18 7.46 -16.64
N ALA A 69 2.56 7.03 -15.53
CA ALA A 69 3.12 7.19 -14.20
C ALA A 69 4.50 6.53 -14.06
N LEU A 70 4.65 5.32 -14.60
CA LEU A 70 5.94 4.61 -14.62
C LEU A 70 6.97 5.31 -15.50
N ALA A 71 6.57 5.78 -16.69
CA ALA A 71 7.46 6.54 -17.57
C ALA A 71 7.95 7.84 -16.92
N ASP A 72 7.11 8.49 -16.13
CA ASP A 72 7.42 9.71 -15.37
C ASP A 72 8.22 9.43 -14.09
N GLY A 73 8.50 8.16 -13.79
CA GLY A 73 9.44 7.78 -12.73
C GLY A 73 8.81 7.23 -11.44
N ALA A 74 7.58 6.75 -11.50
CA ALA A 74 7.04 5.94 -10.42
C ALA A 74 7.77 4.59 -10.34
N ASP A 75 8.09 4.16 -9.13
CA ASP A 75 8.69 2.85 -8.85
C ASP A 75 7.62 1.81 -8.49
N GLU A 76 6.48 2.26 -7.99
CA GLU A 76 5.39 1.41 -7.53
C GLU A 76 4.02 2.04 -7.86
N ILE A 77 3.03 1.19 -8.13
CA ILE A 77 1.68 1.62 -8.49
C ILE A 77 0.66 1.10 -7.48
N ASP A 78 -0.20 1.99 -6.98
CA ASP A 78 -1.35 1.65 -6.12
C ASP A 78 -2.65 1.80 -6.94
N ILE A 79 -3.39 0.72 -7.19
CA ILE A 79 -4.70 0.74 -7.86
C ILE A 79 -5.82 0.35 -6.90
N VAL A 80 -7.07 0.65 -7.26
CA VAL A 80 -8.25 0.19 -6.52
C VAL A 80 -8.97 -0.86 -7.35
N ILE A 81 -9.46 -1.93 -6.71
CA ILE A 81 -10.31 -2.90 -7.41
C ILE A 81 -11.57 -2.21 -7.98
N PRO A 82 -12.16 -2.71 -9.07
CA PRO A 82 -13.48 -2.27 -9.53
C PRO A 82 -14.55 -2.78 -8.56
N VAL A 83 -14.76 -2.05 -7.45
CA VAL A 83 -15.64 -2.46 -6.34
C VAL A 83 -17.04 -2.81 -6.80
N GLY A 84 -17.58 -2.07 -7.79
CA GLY A 84 -18.90 -2.34 -8.37
C GLY A 84 -18.97 -3.71 -9.02
N ALA A 85 -18.02 -4.08 -9.86
CA ALA A 85 -17.91 -5.39 -10.50
C ALA A 85 -17.80 -6.50 -9.44
N PHE A 86 -16.87 -6.34 -8.47
CA PHE A 86 -16.71 -7.31 -7.39
C PHE A 86 -18.03 -7.56 -6.63
N LEU A 87 -18.73 -6.49 -6.20
CA LEU A 87 -19.97 -6.61 -5.42
C LEU A 87 -21.15 -7.17 -6.22
N SER A 88 -21.16 -6.99 -7.55
CA SER A 88 -22.14 -7.63 -8.44
C SER A 88 -21.84 -9.11 -8.74
N GLY A 89 -20.68 -9.61 -8.30
CA GLY A 89 -20.24 -10.99 -8.53
C GLY A 89 -19.43 -11.17 -9.82
N ASP A 90 -19.15 -10.10 -10.53
CA ASP A 90 -18.30 -10.11 -11.73
C ASP A 90 -16.80 -10.10 -11.31
N TYR A 91 -16.36 -11.27 -10.85
CA TYR A 91 -14.97 -11.46 -10.41
C TYR A 91 -14.00 -11.58 -11.58
N GLU A 92 -14.48 -12.01 -12.74
CA GLU A 92 -13.69 -12.14 -13.96
C GLU A 92 -13.15 -10.78 -14.40
N THR A 93 -14.04 -9.79 -14.58
CA THR A 93 -13.63 -8.40 -14.87
C THR A 93 -12.63 -7.85 -13.86
N MET A 94 -12.83 -8.10 -12.55
CA MET A 94 -11.88 -7.66 -11.53
C MET A 94 -10.49 -8.30 -11.72
N CYS A 95 -10.45 -9.61 -11.97
CA CYS A 95 -9.18 -10.34 -12.10
C CYS A 95 -8.43 -9.94 -13.37
N GLU A 96 -9.13 -9.87 -14.51
CA GLU A 96 -8.56 -9.47 -15.80
C GLU A 96 -7.96 -8.06 -15.73
N GLU A 97 -8.69 -7.11 -15.14
CA GLU A 97 -8.19 -5.75 -14.97
C GLU A 97 -6.91 -5.69 -14.13
N ILE A 98 -6.84 -6.44 -13.02
CA ILE A 98 -5.63 -6.50 -12.18
C ILE A 98 -4.46 -7.14 -12.96
N MET A 99 -4.72 -8.22 -13.71
CA MET A 99 -3.69 -8.89 -14.52
C MET A 99 -3.12 -7.96 -15.59
N GLU A 100 -3.96 -7.23 -16.34
CA GLU A 100 -3.51 -6.28 -17.36
C GLU A 100 -2.68 -5.13 -16.76
N LEU A 101 -3.10 -4.62 -15.60
CA LEU A 101 -2.35 -3.58 -14.89
C LEU A 101 -1.03 -4.12 -14.31
N LYS A 102 -1.00 -5.38 -13.85
CA LYS A 102 0.28 -6.01 -13.44
C LYS A 102 1.21 -6.22 -14.63
N GLU A 103 0.71 -6.64 -15.77
CA GLU A 103 1.50 -6.77 -16.98
C GLU A 103 2.10 -5.40 -17.42
N THR A 104 1.31 -4.33 -17.27
CA THR A 104 1.78 -2.96 -17.52
C THR A 104 2.89 -2.55 -16.55
N CYS A 105 2.79 -2.97 -15.28
CA CYS A 105 3.79 -2.68 -14.26
C CYS A 105 5.10 -3.45 -14.44
N LYS A 106 5.11 -4.56 -15.16
CA LYS A 106 6.30 -5.42 -15.32
C LYS A 106 6.93 -5.79 -13.98
N GLU A 107 8.20 -5.43 -13.79
CA GLU A 107 8.96 -5.62 -12.54
C GLU A 107 8.58 -4.67 -11.42
N HIS A 108 7.84 -3.60 -11.69
CA HIS A 108 7.41 -2.67 -10.67
C HIS A 108 6.31 -3.27 -9.79
N HIS A 109 6.28 -2.89 -8.52
CA HIS A 109 5.28 -3.40 -7.60
C HIS A 109 3.89 -2.83 -7.89
N LEU A 110 2.92 -3.72 -8.03
CA LEU A 110 1.50 -3.40 -8.07
C LEU A 110 0.88 -3.63 -6.69
N LYS A 111 0.32 -2.58 -6.09
CA LYS A 111 -0.43 -2.67 -4.84
C LYS A 111 -1.92 -2.51 -5.13
N VAL A 112 -2.70 -3.51 -4.74
CA VAL A 112 -4.14 -3.55 -4.96
C VAL A 112 -4.89 -3.13 -3.70
N ILE A 113 -5.60 -2.01 -3.79
CA ILE A 113 -6.46 -1.48 -2.73
C ILE A 113 -7.81 -2.16 -2.83
N LEU A 114 -8.21 -2.86 -1.78
CA LEU A 114 -9.46 -3.60 -1.74
C LEU A 114 -10.66 -2.72 -1.40
N GLU A 115 -10.45 -1.55 -0.79
CA GLU A 115 -11.47 -0.66 -0.23
C GLU A 115 -12.40 -1.41 0.74
N THR A 116 -11.79 -1.98 1.78
CA THR A 116 -12.43 -2.91 2.72
C THR A 116 -13.71 -2.39 3.36
N GLY A 117 -13.81 -1.06 3.54
CA GLY A 117 -15.03 -0.41 4.03
C GLY A 117 -16.22 -0.59 3.09
N ALA A 118 -16.00 -0.61 1.78
CA ALA A 118 -17.04 -0.86 0.78
C ALA A 118 -17.41 -2.35 0.71
N LEU A 119 -16.48 -3.26 0.97
CA LEU A 119 -16.70 -4.71 0.93
C LEU A 119 -17.53 -5.23 2.12
N LYS A 120 -17.51 -4.54 3.25
CA LYS A 120 -18.34 -4.71 4.45
C LYS A 120 -18.19 -6.02 5.23
N THR A 121 -18.00 -7.17 4.58
CA THR A 121 -17.97 -8.48 5.23
C THR A 121 -16.60 -9.13 5.16
N ALA A 122 -16.25 -9.90 6.19
CA ALA A 122 -15.02 -10.70 6.21
C ALA A 122 -14.91 -11.66 5.00
N SER A 123 -16.04 -12.22 4.56
CA SER A 123 -16.09 -13.11 3.39
C SER A 123 -15.70 -12.36 2.10
N ASN A 124 -16.24 -11.16 1.88
CA ASN A 124 -15.89 -10.33 0.71
C ASN A 124 -14.44 -9.88 0.77
N ILE A 125 -13.96 -9.44 1.94
CA ILE A 125 -12.56 -9.01 2.14
C ILE A 125 -11.61 -10.17 1.83
N LYS A 126 -11.88 -11.37 2.38
CA LYS A 126 -11.07 -12.56 2.11
C LYS A 126 -11.07 -12.91 0.61
N LYS A 127 -12.26 -12.95 -0.01
CA LYS A 127 -12.39 -13.26 -1.43
C LYS A 127 -11.63 -12.26 -2.32
N ALA A 128 -11.81 -10.96 -2.09
CA ALA A 128 -11.10 -9.92 -2.83
C ALA A 128 -9.58 -10.01 -2.63
N SER A 129 -9.11 -10.32 -1.40
CA SER A 129 -7.69 -10.55 -1.11
C SER A 129 -7.12 -11.69 -1.94
N ILE A 130 -7.77 -12.86 -1.91
CA ILE A 130 -7.32 -14.06 -2.63
C ILE A 130 -7.31 -13.80 -4.15
N LEU A 131 -8.40 -13.26 -4.71
CA LEU A 131 -8.49 -12.97 -6.13
C LEU A 131 -7.39 -11.98 -6.56
N SER A 132 -7.18 -10.90 -5.81
CA SER A 132 -6.13 -9.92 -6.13
C SER A 132 -4.73 -10.54 -6.15
N MET A 133 -4.41 -11.41 -5.20
CA MET A 133 -3.11 -12.07 -5.14
C MET A 133 -2.91 -13.06 -6.28
N TYR A 134 -3.92 -13.85 -6.63
CA TYR A 134 -3.85 -14.73 -7.81
C TYR A 134 -3.80 -13.97 -9.14
N SER A 135 -4.28 -12.74 -9.18
CA SER A 135 -4.19 -11.85 -10.35
C SER A 135 -2.87 -11.07 -10.43
N GLY A 136 -1.91 -11.31 -9.52
CA GLY A 136 -0.56 -10.78 -9.60
C GLY A 136 -0.26 -9.56 -8.71
N ALA A 137 -1.10 -9.26 -7.72
CA ALA A 137 -0.80 -8.21 -6.74
C ALA A 137 0.47 -8.55 -5.94
N ASP A 138 1.43 -7.64 -5.90
CA ASP A 138 2.62 -7.75 -5.04
C ASP A 138 2.31 -7.31 -3.60
N PHE A 139 1.32 -6.44 -3.43
CA PHE A 139 0.76 -6.01 -2.15
C PHE A 139 -0.75 -5.96 -2.21
N ILE A 140 -1.40 -6.28 -1.11
CA ILE A 140 -2.79 -5.90 -0.89
C ILE A 140 -2.88 -4.80 0.18
N LYS A 141 -3.73 -3.81 -0.06
CA LYS A 141 -3.89 -2.62 0.77
C LYS A 141 -5.35 -2.48 1.20
N THR A 142 -5.60 -2.04 2.44
CA THR A 142 -6.98 -1.99 2.96
C THR A 142 -7.85 -0.97 2.23
N SER A 143 -7.37 0.26 2.08
CA SER A 143 -8.26 1.39 1.71
C SER A 143 -7.53 2.52 0.99
N THR A 144 -8.29 3.31 0.26
CA THR A 144 -7.83 4.55 -0.37
C THR A 144 -7.58 5.67 0.64
N GLY A 145 -8.22 5.63 1.81
CA GLY A 145 -8.29 6.73 2.76
C GLY A 145 -9.28 7.84 2.38
N LYS A 146 -10.02 7.66 1.27
CA LYS A 146 -11.04 8.62 0.78
C LYS A 146 -12.45 8.21 1.15
N GLN A 147 -12.65 6.96 1.60
CA GLN A 147 -13.92 6.42 2.06
C GLN A 147 -13.79 5.88 3.49
N GLN A 148 -14.87 5.94 4.26
CA GLN A 148 -14.95 5.38 5.62
C GLN A 148 -15.88 4.15 5.66
N PRO A 149 -15.61 3.19 6.54
CA PRO A 149 -14.39 3.06 7.34
C PRO A 149 -13.16 2.76 6.46
N ALA A 150 -11.99 3.30 6.88
CA ALA A 150 -10.73 3.00 6.22
C ALA A 150 -10.12 1.67 6.75
N ALA A 151 -8.85 1.65 7.18
CA ALA A 151 -8.28 0.44 7.79
C ALA A 151 -8.97 0.12 9.13
N THR A 152 -9.31 -1.15 9.33
CA THR A 152 -9.76 -1.67 10.63
C THR A 152 -8.94 -2.90 11.02
N PRO A 153 -8.76 -3.17 12.34
CA PRO A 153 -8.05 -4.37 12.80
C PRO A 153 -8.67 -5.67 12.28
N GLU A 154 -10.01 -5.73 12.20
CA GLU A 154 -10.75 -6.90 11.70
C GLU A 154 -10.44 -7.16 10.22
N ALA A 155 -10.49 -6.11 9.38
CA ALA A 155 -10.14 -6.22 7.97
C ALA A 155 -8.68 -6.64 7.79
N ALA A 156 -7.76 -6.05 8.57
CA ALA A 156 -6.35 -6.39 8.55
C ALA A 156 -6.11 -7.86 8.92
N TYR A 157 -6.77 -8.35 9.96
CA TYR A 157 -6.68 -9.76 10.36
C TYR A 157 -7.14 -10.69 9.24
N VAL A 158 -8.29 -10.42 8.62
CA VAL A 158 -8.82 -11.23 7.51
C VAL A 158 -7.87 -11.22 6.31
N MET A 159 -7.31 -10.06 5.96
CA MET A 159 -6.35 -9.92 4.86
C MET A 159 -5.05 -10.68 5.15
N CYS A 160 -4.52 -10.59 6.37
CA CYS A 160 -3.33 -11.34 6.78
C CYS A 160 -3.58 -12.86 6.75
N GLN A 161 -4.76 -13.33 7.16
CA GLN A 161 -5.13 -14.74 7.04
C GLN A 161 -5.18 -15.18 5.54
N ALA A 162 -5.71 -14.34 4.66
CA ALA A 162 -5.71 -14.61 3.23
C ALA A 162 -4.30 -14.66 2.63
N ILE A 163 -3.40 -13.76 3.05
CA ILE A 163 -1.98 -13.78 2.64
C ILE A 163 -1.30 -15.06 3.10
N LYS A 164 -1.53 -15.48 4.35
CA LYS A 164 -0.98 -16.72 4.89
C LYS A 164 -1.43 -17.94 4.08
N GLU A 165 -2.75 -18.05 3.83
CA GLU A 165 -3.33 -19.14 3.04
C GLU A 165 -2.75 -19.17 1.61
N TYR A 166 -2.63 -18.01 0.97
CA TYR A 166 -2.01 -17.88 -0.36
C TYR A 166 -0.55 -18.33 -0.35
N TYR A 167 0.23 -17.89 0.64
CA TYR A 167 1.63 -18.29 0.80
C TYR A 167 1.79 -19.79 1.04
N GLU A 168 0.95 -20.39 1.89
CA GLU A 168 0.96 -21.83 2.16
C GLU A 168 0.65 -22.67 0.91
N GLN A 169 -0.16 -22.14 -0.01
CA GLN A 169 -0.53 -22.83 -1.25
C GLN A 169 0.46 -22.63 -2.40
N THR A 170 1.05 -21.44 -2.50
CA THR A 170 1.85 -21.04 -3.68
C THR A 170 3.34 -20.90 -3.41
N GLY A 171 3.75 -20.70 -2.16
CA GLY A 171 5.10 -20.30 -1.77
C GLY A 171 5.44 -18.84 -2.08
N ASN A 172 4.53 -18.06 -2.68
CA ASN A 172 4.77 -16.67 -3.03
C ASN A 172 4.37 -15.73 -1.89
N LYS A 173 5.27 -14.82 -1.53
CA LYS A 173 5.00 -13.79 -0.52
C LYS A 173 4.35 -12.56 -1.15
N VAL A 174 3.24 -12.13 -0.58
CA VAL A 174 2.55 -10.88 -0.91
C VAL A 174 2.61 -9.94 0.30
N GLY A 175 2.88 -8.66 0.05
CA GLY A 175 2.97 -7.66 1.10
C GLY A 175 1.60 -7.18 1.59
N PHE A 176 1.57 -6.63 2.80
CA PHE A 176 0.38 -6.05 3.42
C PHE A 176 0.57 -4.57 3.75
N LYS A 177 -0.43 -3.74 3.41
CA LYS A 177 -0.41 -2.30 3.69
C LYS A 177 -1.76 -1.83 4.25
N PRO A 178 -1.96 -1.78 5.57
CA PRO A 178 -3.09 -1.05 6.14
C PRO A 178 -2.92 0.44 5.91
N ALA A 179 -3.99 1.13 5.51
CA ALA A 179 -3.95 2.55 5.16
C ALA A 179 -5.25 3.28 5.52
N GLY A 180 -5.09 4.52 6.00
CA GLY A 180 -6.18 5.39 6.42
C GLY A 180 -6.63 5.12 7.86
N GLY A 181 -6.73 6.20 8.65
CA GLY A 181 -7.16 6.13 10.05
C GLY A 181 -6.07 5.72 11.04
N ILE A 182 -4.84 5.48 10.62
CA ILE A 182 -3.72 5.11 11.49
C ILE A 182 -3.05 6.41 11.96
N ASN A 183 -3.45 6.91 13.13
CA ASN A 183 -3.08 8.24 13.59
C ASN A 183 -2.22 8.25 14.86
N THR A 184 -2.11 7.14 15.56
CA THR A 184 -1.38 7.02 16.82
C THR A 184 -0.37 5.88 16.78
N VAL A 185 0.61 5.92 17.68
CA VAL A 185 1.55 4.80 17.88
C VAL A 185 0.81 3.52 18.23
N ASN A 186 -0.23 3.61 19.05
CA ASN A 186 -1.05 2.44 19.41
C ASN A 186 -1.76 1.82 18.20
N ASP A 187 -2.29 2.63 17.29
CA ASP A 187 -2.88 2.11 16.04
C ASP A 187 -1.83 1.32 15.25
N ALA A 188 -0.62 1.87 15.12
CA ALA A 188 0.47 1.18 14.42
C ALA A 188 0.85 -0.15 15.08
N LEU A 189 0.91 -0.19 16.42
CA LEU A 189 1.22 -1.39 17.19
C LEU A 189 0.15 -2.48 17.01
N ILE A 190 -1.12 -2.11 16.86
CA ILE A 190 -2.20 -3.06 16.56
C ILE A 190 -1.92 -3.78 15.24
N TYR A 191 -1.67 -3.04 14.15
CA TYR A 191 -1.39 -3.65 12.84
C TYR A 191 -0.06 -4.42 12.82
N TYR A 192 0.97 -3.90 13.47
CA TYR A 192 2.24 -4.62 13.65
C TYR A 192 2.01 -5.97 14.36
N THR A 193 1.21 -5.96 15.42
CA THR A 193 0.91 -7.19 16.19
C THR A 193 0.13 -8.19 15.32
N ILE A 194 -0.88 -7.74 14.56
CA ILE A 194 -1.62 -8.62 13.65
C ILE A 194 -0.68 -9.29 12.65
N VAL A 195 0.19 -8.51 11.99
CA VAL A 195 1.14 -9.07 11.02
C VAL A 195 2.08 -10.07 11.70
N LYS A 196 2.64 -9.71 12.85
CA LYS A 196 3.56 -10.57 13.60
C LYS A 196 2.92 -11.91 14.00
N GLU A 197 1.71 -11.87 14.54
CA GLU A 197 1.04 -13.07 15.06
C GLU A 197 0.44 -13.95 13.95
N VAL A 198 -0.01 -13.36 12.85
CA VAL A 198 -0.64 -14.10 11.74
C VAL A 198 0.37 -14.57 10.70
N LEU A 199 1.26 -13.68 10.27
CA LEU A 199 2.20 -13.91 9.16
C LEU A 199 3.61 -14.28 9.62
N GLY A 200 4.00 -13.91 10.84
CA GLY A 200 5.32 -14.16 11.36
C GLY A 200 6.28 -12.99 11.21
N LYS A 201 7.46 -13.13 11.82
CA LYS A 201 8.47 -12.06 11.85
C LYS A 201 9.09 -11.76 10.48
N GLU A 202 9.07 -12.72 9.59
CA GLU A 202 9.59 -12.58 8.22
C GLU A 202 8.79 -11.58 7.37
N TRP A 203 7.55 -11.25 7.75
CA TRP A 203 6.77 -10.17 7.13
C TRP A 203 7.08 -8.79 7.70
N LEU A 204 7.75 -8.70 8.85
CA LEU A 204 8.07 -7.42 9.50
C LEU A 204 9.29 -6.75 8.86
N SER A 205 9.24 -6.58 7.56
CA SER A 205 10.21 -5.84 6.77
C SER A 205 9.49 -4.82 5.90
N ASN A 206 10.16 -3.76 5.48
CA ASN A 206 9.58 -2.78 4.57
C ASN A 206 9.30 -3.32 3.15
N GLU A 207 9.80 -4.50 2.84
CA GLU A 207 9.50 -5.21 1.60
C GLU A 207 8.13 -5.91 1.64
N LEU A 208 7.59 -6.21 2.84
CA LEU A 208 6.35 -6.97 2.98
C LEU A 208 5.31 -6.33 3.90
N PHE A 209 5.71 -5.35 4.74
CA PHE A 209 4.78 -4.65 5.62
C PHE A 209 5.01 -3.16 5.61
N ARG A 210 3.94 -2.40 5.33
CA ARG A 210 3.98 -0.94 5.30
C ARG A 210 2.73 -0.35 5.94
N LEU A 211 2.86 0.81 6.55
CA LEU A 211 1.77 1.59 7.13
C LEU A 211 1.48 2.80 6.25
N GLY A 212 0.26 2.88 5.73
CA GLY A 212 -0.21 4.03 4.95
C GLY A 212 -0.73 5.14 5.86
N THR A 213 0.11 6.15 6.13
CA THR A 213 -0.17 7.22 7.08
C THR A 213 0.47 8.53 6.64
N SER A 214 0.01 9.67 7.21
CA SER A 214 0.55 10.99 6.89
C SER A 214 1.39 11.60 8.02
N ARG A 215 1.12 11.27 9.28
CA ARG A 215 1.75 11.94 10.46
C ARG A 215 2.43 10.99 11.43
N LEU A 216 2.27 9.71 11.24
CA LEU A 216 2.69 8.70 12.20
C LEU A 216 4.22 8.66 12.39
N ALA A 217 5.00 8.97 11.37
CA ALA A 217 6.46 8.94 11.46
C ALA A 217 7.00 9.87 12.55
N ASN A 218 6.47 11.11 12.66
CA ASN A 218 6.84 12.03 13.74
C ASN A 218 6.50 11.46 15.11
N LEU A 219 5.31 10.84 15.25
CA LEU A 219 4.87 10.27 16.53
C LEU A 219 5.71 9.07 16.93
N LEU A 220 6.03 8.18 16.00
CA LEU A 220 6.89 7.03 16.27
C LEU A 220 8.30 7.46 16.68
N LEU A 221 8.88 8.44 15.98
CA LEU A 221 10.19 8.99 16.32
C LEU A 221 10.17 9.68 17.68
N SER A 222 9.10 10.43 17.99
CA SER A 222 8.94 11.08 19.30
C SER A 222 8.90 10.05 20.44
N GLU A 223 8.15 8.96 20.24
CA GLU A 223 8.07 7.88 21.24
C GLU A 223 9.41 7.19 21.44
N ILE A 224 10.14 6.91 20.37
CA ILE A 224 11.48 6.27 20.43
C ILE A 224 12.49 7.17 21.16
N LYS A 225 12.46 8.47 20.91
CA LYS A 225 13.37 9.43 21.51
C LYS A 225 12.96 9.90 22.92
N GLY A 226 11.70 9.73 23.30
CA GLY A 226 11.14 10.26 24.54
C GLY A 226 11.00 11.79 24.56
N GLU A 227 11.00 12.45 23.39
CA GLU A 227 10.84 13.89 23.21
C GLU A 227 9.95 14.20 22.00
N GLU A 228 9.24 15.33 22.01
CA GLU A 228 8.39 15.72 20.90
C GLU A 228 9.22 16.14 19.68
N LEU A 229 9.07 15.41 18.59
CA LEU A 229 9.71 15.68 17.30
C LEU A 229 8.67 16.09 16.25
N LYS A 230 8.97 17.17 15.53
CA LYS A 230 8.13 17.69 14.43
C LYS A 230 9.01 17.98 13.22
N PHE A 231 9.15 17.01 12.33
CA PHE A 231 9.92 17.18 11.11
C PHE A 231 9.07 17.69 9.93
N PHE A 232 7.73 17.51 9.99
CA PHE A 232 6.79 17.96 8.96
C PHE A 232 5.36 18.05 9.51
#